data_6dba221d9b39844785229cc8674a2982
#
_entry.id   6dba221d9b39844785229cc8674a2982
#
_cell.length_a   1.000
_cell.length_b   1.000
_cell.length_c   1.000
_cell.angle_alpha   90.00
_cell.angle_beta   90.00
_cell.angle_gamma   90.00
#
_symmetry.space_group_name_H-M   'P 1'
#
loop_
_entity.id
_entity.type
_entity.pdbx_description
1 polymer ?
#
loop_
_entity_poly.entity_id
_entity_poly.type
_entity_poly.pdbx_seq_one_letter_code
_entity_poly.pdbx_strand_id
1 'polypeptide(L)'
;MLQVGTAAGQVPALSDVPVPRPANLGDFVRDEKAAEALGKALFWDMQVGSDGVQACATCHFRAGADSRTKNQVSPGLLRVRIESDGTATTDPDHDFSARSPRGQYTQGPNYRLRAADFPFRKLEDPANRESRVVADTNNVASSQGVHYAIYGFDGFPAPDPDGFRVGGQQGANVRRVEPRNTPTMINAVFNHRNFWDLRAQDIFNGVSPFGDRDAGAFVYRVDGAGNPQKVQVRLENSSLASQAVGPPTNRFEMSADGRPFPIVGRTLMLEIARRHRANARRLRGTRPLAKQLVHPDDSVLASYSRWPERGLSVDYDSLIRRAFHRRWWDSSKLIRVAEDGATTVVTRSDGTQVPDEYTLMEYNFSLFFGLAVQLYEATLVSDDTPFDRFLKDPTRFPLSAAAERGRQVFFNVNTAPAPRGNCLFCHSGSLLTEATVAEIESR
;
A
#
# COMPACT_ATOMS: atom_id res chain seq x y z
N MET A 1 -26.58 -27.93 4.54
CA MET A 1 -26.64 -27.69 5.99
C MET A 1 -25.66 -28.65 6.65
N LEU A 2 -24.44 -28.26 6.81
CA LEU A 2 -23.45 -28.93 7.65
C LEU A 2 -23.31 -28.07 8.90
N GLN A 3 -23.97 -28.50 9.99
CA GLN A 3 -23.67 -27.98 11.31
C GLN A 3 -22.26 -28.47 11.69
N VAL A 4 -21.26 -27.63 11.53
CA VAL A 4 -20.01 -27.79 12.26
C VAL A 4 -20.29 -27.30 13.68
N GLY A 5 -20.70 -28.24 14.53
CA GLY A 5 -20.80 -28.05 15.97
C GLY A 5 -19.40 -27.91 16.56
N THR A 6 -18.79 -26.75 16.44
CA THR A 6 -17.67 -26.36 17.29
C THR A 6 -18.28 -26.08 18.67
N ALA A 7 -17.76 -26.75 19.71
CA ALA A 7 -18.11 -26.45 21.09
C ALA A 7 -18.03 -24.93 21.29
N ALA A 8 -19.13 -24.33 21.78
CA ALA A 8 -19.26 -22.88 21.86
C ALA A 8 -18.04 -22.25 22.53
N GLY A 9 -17.24 -21.49 21.74
CA GLY A 9 -16.18 -20.64 22.25
C GLY A 9 -14.75 -21.02 21.95
N GLN A 10 -14.46 -21.91 21.02
CA GLN A 10 -13.07 -22.24 20.67
C GLN A 10 -12.83 -22.01 19.19
N VAL A 11 -12.10 -20.92 18.86
CA VAL A 11 -11.50 -20.72 17.55
C VAL A 11 -10.14 -21.44 17.52
N PRO A 12 -9.66 -21.94 16.36
CA PRO A 12 -8.30 -22.49 16.27
C PRO A 12 -7.25 -21.38 16.49
N ALA A 13 -6.08 -21.76 17.00
CA ALA A 13 -4.95 -20.86 17.06
C ALA A 13 -4.55 -20.43 15.63
N LEU A 14 -4.10 -19.19 15.44
CA LEU A 14 -3.79 -18.70 14.10
C LEU A 14 -2.67 -19.50 13.42
N SER A 15 -1.71 -20.02 14.18
CA SER A 15 -0.67 -20.90 13.66
C SER A 15 -1.16 -22.23 13.06
N ASP A 16 -2.43 -22.60 13.33
CA ASP A 16 -3.06 -23.79 12.74
C ASP A 16 -3.82 -23.43 11.46
N VAL A 17 -3.90 -22.16 11.10
CA VAL A 17 -4.55 -21.66 9.88
C VAL A 17 -3.50 -21.47 8.79
N PRO A 18 -3.64 -22.17 7.65
CA PRO A 18 -2.70 -21.99 6.54
C PRO A 18 -2.70 -20.54 6.03
N VAL A 19 -1.51 -19.98 5.78
CA VAL A 19 -1.39 -18.69 5.12
C VAL A 19 -1.89 -18.81 3.68
N PRO A 20 -2.90 -17.99 3.26
CA PRO A 20 -3.41 -18.02 1.90
C PRO A 20 -2.30 -17.74 0.87
N ARG A 21 -2.30 -18.50 -0.20
CA ARG A 21 -1.30 -18.39 -1.28
C ARG A 21 -1.98 -18.12 -2.61
N PRO A 22 -1.37 -17.26 -3.46
CA PRO A 22 -1.90 -17.03 -4.80
C PRO A 22 -2.09 -18.34 -5.57
N ALA A 23 -3.26 -18.53 -6.14
CA ALA A 23 -3.54 -19.67 -6.99
C ALA A 23 -2.61 -19.62 -8.23
N ASN A 24 -2.13 -20.78 -8.67
CA ASN A 24 -1.24 -20.89 -9.83
C ASN A 24 0.04 -20.04 -9.75
N LEU A 25 0.53 -19.73 -8.54
CA LEU A 25 1.73 -18.93 -8.34
C LEU A 25 2.93 -19.43 -9.15
N GLY A 26 3.09 -20.77 -9.27
CA GLY A 26 4.16 -21.40 -10.04
C GLY A 26 4.14 -21.10 -11.55
N ASP A 27 3.04 -20.59 -12.09
CA ASP A 27 3.00 -20.10 -13.48
C ASP A 27 3.73 -18.78 -13.68
N PHE A 28 3.94 -18.03 -12.61
CA PHE A 28 4.54 -16.70 -12.61
C PHE A 28 5.90 -16.71 -11.93
N VAL A 29 5.97 -17.26 -10.73
CA VAL A 29 7.14 -17.24 -9.85
C VAL A 29 7.91 -18.55 -10.00
N ARG A 30 9.21 -18.43 -10.26
CA ARG A 30 10.16 -19.54 -10.39
C ARG A 30 10.96 -19.78 -9.11
N ASP A 31 11.32 -18.68 -8.43
CA ASP A 31 12.10 -18.67 -7.17
C ASP A 31 11.40 -17.75 -6.17
N GLU A 32 10.66 -18.35 -5.24
CA GLU A 32 9.87 -17.63 -4.25
C GLU A 32 10.74 -16.82 -3.29
N LYS A 33 11.93 -17.32 -2.94
CA LYS A 33 12.84 -16.58 -2.05
C LYS A 33 13.41 -15.34 -2.73
N ALA A 34 13.67 -15.40 -4.02
CA ALA A 34 14.05 -14.23 -4.79
C ALA A 34 12.88 -13.23 -4.94
N ALA A 35 11.65 -13.74 -5.08
CA ALA A 35 10.44 -12.90 -5.12
C ALA A 35 10.15 -12.23 -3.77
N GLU A 36 10.32 -12.94 -2.66
CA GLU A 36 10.21 -12.40 -1.30
C GLU A 36 11.26 -11.30 -1.06
N ALA A 37 12.51 -11.53 -1.47
CA ALA A 37 13.57 -10.53 -1.38
C ALA A 37 13.28 -9.28 -2.23
N LEU A 38 12.79 -9.47 -3.45
CA LEU A 38 12.31 -8.38 -4.30
C LEU A 38 11.18 -7.62 -3.62
N GLY A 39 10.19 -8.31 -3.06
CA GLY A 39 9.04 -7.72 -2.38
C GLY A 39 9.45 -6.86 -1.19
N LYS A 40 10.33 -7.38 -0.31
CA LYS A 40 10.85 -6.61 0.80
C LYS A 40 11.64 -5.40 0.33
N ALA A 41 12.49 -5.54 -0.68
CA ALA A 41 13.23 -4.42 -1.24
C ALA A 41 12.27 -3.33 -1.75
N LEU A 42 11.26 -3.69 -2.54
CA LEU A 42 10.27 -2.75 -3.09
C LEU A 42 9.42 -2.08 -1.99
N PHE A 43 9.02 -2.82 -0.96
CA PHE A 43 8.21 -2.29 0.14
C PHE A 43 8.96 -1.23 0.95
N TRP A 44 10.27 -1.40 1.15
CA TRP A 44 11.10 -0.51 1.96
C TRP A 44 11.83 0.57 1.16
N ASP A 45 11.95 0.47 -0.16
CA ASP A 45 12.75 1.40 -0.96
C ASP A 45 12.04 2.74 -1.16
N MET A 46 12.63 3.80 -0.61
CA MET A 46 12.16 5.17 -0.79
C MET A 46 12.15 5.63 -2.26
N GLN A 47 12.90 4.96 -3.13
CA GLN A 47 12.99 5.29 -4.55
C GLN A 47 11.77 4.87 -5.36
N VAL A 48 10.88 4.05 -4.80
CA VAL A 48 9.59 3.68 -5.41
C VAL A 48 8.67 4.90 -5.55
N GLY A 49 8.65 5.77 -4.55
CA GLY A 49 7.89 7.02 -4.61
C GLY A 49 8.43 7.99 -5.67
N SER A 50 7.56 8.75 -6.30
CA SER A 50 7.93 9.69 -7.37
C SER A 50 8.86 10.81 -6.92
N ASP A 51 8.89 11.11 -5.63
CA ASP A 51 9.81 12.09 -5.01
C ASP A 51 11.12 11.46 -4.51
N GLY A 52 11.24 10.13 -4.62
CA GLY A 52 12.42 9.38 -4.19
C GLY A 52 12.63 9.32 -2.68
N VAL A 53 11.59 9.60 -1.86
CA VAL A 53 11.65 9.52 -0.40
C VAL A 53 10.45 8.80 0.21
N GLN A 54 9.48 8.39 -0.61
CA GLN A 54 8.27 7.73 -0.15
C GLN A 54 8.31 6.24 -0.50
N ALA A 55 8.23 5.39 0.51
CA ALA A 55 8.10 3.94 0.40
C ALA A 55 6.78 3.49 1.04
N CYS A 56 6.34 2.26 0.81
CA CYS A 56 5.24 1.66 1.59
C CYS A 56 5.55 1.74 3.09
N ALA A 57 6.77 1.35 3.46
CA ALA A 57 7.25 1.41 4.83
C ALA A 57 7.29 2.82 5.44
N THR A 58 7.22 3.90 4.65
CA THR A 58 7.16 5.26 5.21
C THR A 58 5.92 5.46 6.09
N CYS A 59 4.80 4.83 5.73
CA CYS A 59 3.55 4.84 6.51
C CYS A 59 3.36 3.55 7.31
N HIS A 60 3.81 2.39 6.79
CA HIS A 60 3.66 1.07 7.37
C HIS A 60 4.91 0.58 8.14
N PHE A 61 5.62 1.46 8.83
CA PHE A 61 6.92 1.10 9.43
C PHE A 61 6.83 0.53 10.84
N ARG A 62 5.78 0.87 11.61
CA ARG A 62 5.69 0.55 13.03
C ARG A 62 4.56 -0.41 13.28
N ALA A 63 4.87 -1.69 13.48
CA ALA A 63 3.87 -2.77 13.49
C ALA A 63 2.91 -2.67 12.29
N GLY A 64 3.44 -2.19 11.15
CA GLY A 64 2.67 -1.96 9.94
C GLY A 64 1.71 -0.77 9.95
N ALA A 65 1.71 0.07 10.99
CA ALA A 65 0.84 1.24 11.10
C ALA A 65 1.63 2.53 11.34
N ASP A 66 1.10 3.66 10.87
CA ASP A 66 1.69 4.97 11.16
C ASP A 66 1.21 5.48 12.52
N SER A 67 2.14 5.67 13.45
CA SER A 67 1.88 6.16 14.80
C SER A 67 2.39 7.57 15.04
N ARG A 68 2.82 8.29 14.00
CA ARG A 68 3.32 9.66 14.13
C ARG A 68 2.19 10.62 14.46
N THR A 69 2.48 11.60 15.29
CA THR A 69 1.53 12.64 15.74
C THR A 69 1.82 14.01 15.12
N LYS A 70 2.82 14.09 14.23
CA LYS A 70 3.19 15.31 13.50
C LYS A 70 2.98 15.14 12.02
N ASN A 71 2.89 16.24 11.29
CA ASN A 71 2.79 16.27 9.83
C ASN A 71 1.59 15.50 9.29
N GLN A 72 0.50 15.47 10.05
CA GLN A 72 -0.65 14.64 9.77
C GLN A 72 -1.84 15.43 9.20
N VAL A 73 -1.80 16.75 9.27
CA VAL A 73 -2.91 17.60 8.83
C VAL A 73 -2.73 17.98 7.38
N SER A 74 -3.69 17.62 6.54
CA SER A 74 -3.81 18.16 5.19
C SER A 74 -4.19 19.64 5.29
N PRO A 75 -3.57 20.54 4.49
CA PRO A 75 -4.04 21.90 4.42
C PRO A 75 -5.44 21.90 3.81
N GLY A 76 -6.45 22.11 4.62
CA GLY A 76 -7.80 22.32 4.16
C GLY A 76 -7.88 23.59 3.32
N LEU A 77 -8.73 23.58 2.32
CA LEU A 77 -8.91 24.76 1.46
C LEU A 77 -9.85 25.75 2.10
N LEU A 78 -10.93 25.26 2.68
CA LEU A 78 -11.99 26.09 3.25
C LEU A 78 -12.55 25.46 4.52
N ARG A 79 -12.93 26.30 5.45
CA ARG A 79 -13.83 25.97 6.55
C ARG A 79 -15.20 26.56 6.24
N VAL A 80 -16.22 25.73 6.33
CA VAL A 80 -17.61 26.21 6.32
C VAL A 80 -18.04 26.43 7.75
N ARG A 81 -18.44 27.68 8.06
CA ARG A 81 -19.03 28.05 9.35
C ARG A 81 -20.48 28.45 9.09
N ILE A 82 -21.38 27.93 9.91
CA ILE A 82 -22.78 28.34 9.88
C ILE A 82 -22.98 29.35 11.01
N GLU A 83 -23.28 30.57 10.64
CA GLU A 83 -23.53 31.67 11.58
C GLU A 83 -24.90 31.53 12.27
N SER A 84 -25.14 32.29 13.33
CA SER A 84 -26.36 32.19 14.11
C SER A 84 -27.65 32.50 13.32
N ASP A 85 -27.54 33.29 12.25
CA ASP A 85 -28.63 33.59 11.31
C ASP A 85 -28.85 32.54 10.23
N GLY A 86 -28.08 31.43 10.25
CA GLY A 86 -28.16 30.36 9.28
C GLY A 86 -27.36 30.58 8.00
N THR A 87 -26.69 31.72 7.85
CA THR A 87 -25.80 31.95 6.70
C THR A 87 -24.55 31.10 6.79
N ALA A 88 -24.08 30.62 5.62
CA ALA A 88 -22.80 29.89 5.52
C ALA A 88 -21.71 30.85 5.09
N THR A 89 -20.65 30.94 5.89
CA THR A 89 -19.42 31.64 5.54
C THR A 89 -18.31 30.64 5.29
N THR A 90 -17.43 30.95 4.36
CA THR A 90 -16.24 30.13 4.06
C THR A 90 -14.99 30.96 4.30
N ASP A 91 -14.13 30.44 5.14
CA ASP A 91 -12.81 31.05 5.39
C ASP A 91 -11.71 30.03 5.07
N PRO A 92 -10.47 30.46 4.82
CA PRO A 92 -9.32 29.57 4.85
C PRO A 92 -9.29 28.83 6.19
N ASP A 93 -9.15 27.52 6.14
CA ASP A 93 -9.17 26.69 7.34
C ASP A 93 -7.95 26.95 8.24
N HIS A 94 -6.82 27.29 7.61
CA HIS A 94 -5.59 27.67 8.26
C HIS A 94 -4.93 28.85 7.56
N ASP A 95 -4.39 29.77 8.31
CA ASP A 95 -3.51 30.82 7.79
C ASP A 95 -2.09 30.26 7.63
N PHE A 96 -1.78 29.81 6.43
CA PHE A 96 -0.45 29.28 6.09
C PHE A 96 0.62 30.36 5.98
N SER A 97 0.26 31.64 6.00
CA SER A 97 1.19 32.75 6.07
C SER A 97 1.63 33.07 7.52
N ALA A 98 0.82 32.64 8.50
CA ALA A 98 1.07 32.94 9.91
C ALA A 98 2.36 32.26 10.39
N ARG A 99 3.25 33.02 10.99
CA ARG A 99 4.50 32.57 11.56
C ARG A 99 4.58 32.85 13.06
N SER A 100 5.19 31.94 13.78
CA SER A 100 5.58 32.17 15.17
C SER A 100 6.68 33.25 15.23
N PRO A 101 6.93 33.87 16.40
CA PRO A 101 8.07 34.79 16.60
C PRO A 101 9.44 34.17 16.21
N ARG A 102 9.55 32.84 16.11
CA ARG A 102 10.74 32.12 15.67
C ARG A 102 10.74 31.86 14.16
N GLY A 103 9.83 32.44 13.39
CA GLY A 103 9.74 32.28 11.94
C GLY A 103 9.16 30.94 11.46
N GLN A 104 8.68 30.08 12.35
CA GLN A 104 8.06 28.80 12.00
C GLN A 104 6.58 29.00 11.64
N TYR A 105 6.09 28.27 10.67
CA TYR A 105 4.66 28.23 10.36
C TYR A 105 3.87 27.69 11.54
N THR A 106 2.82 28.39 11.93
CA THR A 106 1.97 28.05 13.09
C THR A 106 0.89 27.06 12.74
N GLN A 107 0.62 26.86 11.44
CA GLN A 107 -0.40 25.97 10.90
C GLN A 107 0.14 25.31 9.61
N GLY A 108 -0.61 24.37 9.06
CA GLY A 108 -0.26 23.70 7.83
C GLY A 108 0.26 22.26 8.00
N PRO A 109 0.92 21.69 6.99
CA PRO A 109 1.27 20.26 6.95
C PRO A 109 2.18 19.76 8.06
N ASN A 110 2.94 20.65 8.69
CA ASN A 110 3.81 20.30 9.83
C ASN A 110 3.17 20.68 11.18
N TYR A 111 1.92 21.05 11.17
CA TYR A 111 1.18 21.39 12.37
C TYR A 111 0.99 20.15 13.27
N ARG A 112 1.18 20.32 14.56
CA ARG A 112 0.91 19.28 15.55
C ARG A 112 -0.52 19.40 16.03
N LEU A 113 -1.32 18.37 15.82
CA LEU A 113 -2.71 18.30 16.27
C LEU A 113 -2.84 18.49 17.77
N ARG A 114 -3.86 19.24 18.18
CA ARG A 114 -4.26 19.51 19.57
C ARG A 114 -5.68 18.99 19.78
N ALA A 115 -6.05 18.76 21.02
CA ALA A 115 -7.40 18.33 21.36
C ALA A 115 -8.50 19.30 20.85
N ALA A 116 -8.19 20.60 20.79
CA ALA A 116 -9.12 21.61 20.28
C ALA A 116 -9.37 21.55 18.76
N ASP A 117 -8.52 20.82 18.02
CA ASP A 117 -8.69 20.65 16.57
C ASP A 117 -9.80 19.63 16.25
N PHE A 118 -10.22 18.86 17.23
CA PHE A 118 -11.24 17.83 17.09
C PHE A 118 -12.57 18.22 17.75
N PRO A 119 -13.70 17.74 17.21
CA PRO A 119 -13.83 17.05 15.92
C PRO A 119 -13.72 18.02 14.75
N PHE A 120 -13.24 17.56 13.60
CA PHE A 120 -13.14 18.38 12.38
C PHE A 120 -14.52 18.80 11.85
N ARG A 121 -15.56 18.02 12.11
CA ARG A 121 -16.95 18.38 11.89
C ARG A 121 -17.66 18.54 13.22
N LYS A 122 -18.24 19.71 13.46
CA LYS A 122 -18.93 20.05 14.71
C LYS A 122 -20.43 20.20 14.48
N LEU A 123 -21.19 19.51 15.28
CA LEU A 123 -22.64 19.64 15.36
C LEU A 123 -23.01 20.60 16.51
N GLU A 124 -24.15 21.25 16.39
CA GLU A 124 -24.74 22.05 17.48
C GLU A 124 -25.04 21.20 18.70
N ASP A 125 -25.63 20.02 18.47
CA ASP A 125 -25.79 18.96 19.46
C ASP A 125 -25.00 17.72 19.00
N PRO A 126 -23.85 17.39 19.61
CA PRO A 126 -23.05 16.22 19.24
C PRO A 126 -23.76 14.87 19.41
N ALA A 127 -24.80 14.82 20.24
CA ALA A 127 -25.58 13.57 20.47
C ALA A 127 -26.66 13.37 19.39
N ASN A 128 -27.02 14.40 18.65
CA ASN A 128 -28.03 14.35 17.60
C ASN A 128 -27.38 14.47 16.22
N ARG A 129 -27.29 13.36 15.47
CA ARG A 129 -26.71 13.31 14.12
C ARG A 129 -27.39 14.21 13.11
N GLU A 130 -28.65 14.55 13.32
CA GLU A 130 -29.46 15.40 12.43
C GLU A 130 -29.41 16.87 12.86
N SER A 131 -28.67 17.21 13.93
CA SER A 131 -28.53 18.60 14.35
C SER A 131 -27.69 19.41 13.34
N ARG A 132 -27.88 20.73 13.40
CA ARG A 132 -27.20 21.66 12.51
C ARG A 132 -25.68 21.54 12.62
N VAL A 133 -24.99 21.53 11.48
CA VAL A 133 -23.54 21.61 11.40
C VAL A 133 -23.13 23.05 11.65
N VAL A 134 -22.38 23.32 12.73
CA VAL A 134 -21.90 24.67 13.09
C VAL A 134 -20.48 24.95 12.59
N ALA A 135 -19.69 23.92 12.32
CA ALA A 135 -18.40 24.04 11.67
C ALA A 135 -18.05 22.75 10.95
N ASP A 136 -17.45 22.86 9.79
CA ASP A 136 -16.90 21.75 9.03
C ASP A 136 -15.54 22.15 8.45
N THR A 137 -14.61 21.21 8.34
CA THR A 137 -13.30 21.41 7.74
C THR A 137 -13.00 20.26 6.82
N ASN A 138 -12.39 20.54 5.67
CA ASN A 138 -11.92 19.52 4.74
C ASN A 138 -10.49 19.03 5.05
N ASN A 139 -9.96 19.38 6.23
CA ASN A 139 -8.70 18.84 6.70
C ASN A 139 -8.79 17.33 6.94
N VAL A 140 -7.68 16.66 6.68
CA VAL A 140 -7.49 15.24 6.95
C VAL A 140 -6.24 15.08 7.81
N ALA A 141 -6.38 14.33 8.91
CA ALA A 141 -5.27 13.97 9.77
C ALA A 141 -4.85 12.53 9.46
N SER A 142 -3.75 12.34 8.75
CA SER A 142 -3.23 11.03 8.38
C SER A 142 -1.77 11.12 7.93
N SER A 143 -1.24 10.02 7.40
CA SER A 143 0.11 9.95 6.86
C SER A 143 0.32 10.86 5.67
N GLN A 144 1.49 11.44 5.55
CA GLN A 144 1.86 12.26 4.40
C GLN A 144 2.43 11.41 3.26
N GLY A 145 1.91 11.64 2.07
CA GLY A 145 2.40 11.07 0.82
C GLY A 145 3.44 11.97 0.13
N VAL A 146 3.45 11.95 -1.20
CA VAL A 146 4.34 12.76 -2.05
C VAL A 146 3.90 14.22 -2.12
N HIS A 147 4.77 15.09 -2.61
CA HIS A 147 4.45 16.48 -2.93
C HIS A 147 3.42 16.58 -4.05
N TYR A 148 2.73 17.72 -4.12
CA TYR A 148 1.87 18.04 -5.25
C TYR A 148 2.70 18.14 -6.52
N ALA A 149 2.59 17.14 -7.37
CA ALA A 149 3.32 17.02 -8.62
C ALA A 149 2.48 16.30 -9.67
N ILE A 150 2.73 16.65 -10.95
CA ILE A 150 2.17 15.98 -12.13
C ILE A 150 3.32 15.28 -12.84
N TYR A 151 3.08 14.11 -13.38
CA TYR A 151 4.05 13.38 -14.19
C TYR A 151 4.09 13.96 -15.61
N GLY A 152 5.23 14.50 -16.03
CA GLY A 152 5.41 15.11 -17.33
C GLY A 152 5.72 14.10 -18.45
N PHE A 153 5.47 14.49 -19.69
CA PHE A 153 5.84 13.70 -20.87
C PHE A 153 7.36 13.46 -21.01
N ASP A 154 8.18 14.27 -20.34
CA ASP A 154 9.64 14.10 -20.30
C ASP A 154 10.08 12.95 -19.37
N GLY A 155 9.15 12.29 -18.72
CA GLY A 155 9.40 11.18 -17.81
C GLY A 155 9.78 11.60 -16.39
N PHE A 156 9.54 12.86 -16.01
CA PHE A 156 9.85 13.39 -14.68
C PHE A 156 8.64 14.07 -14.03
N PRO A 157 8.52 14.01 -12.69
CA PRO A 157 7.50 14.79 -12.00
C PRO A 157 7.86 16.28 -12.06
N ALA A 158 6.87 17.09 -12.48
CA ALA A 158 6.89 18.53 -12.39
C ALA A 158 6.01 19.02 -11.25
N PRO A 159 6.28 20.20 -10.65
CA PRO A 159 5.37 20.78 -9.68
C PRO A 159 3.98 20.97 -10.29
N ASP A 160 2.94 20.53 -9.56
CA ASP A 160 1.56 20.79 -9.92
C ASP A 160 1.30 22.30 -9.86
N PRO A 161 0.87 22.96 -10.95
CA PRO A 161 0.59 24.40 -10.95
C PRO A 161 -0.54 24.77 -9.99
N ASP A 162 -1.49 23.88 -9.77
CA ASP A 162 -2.60 24.03 -8.83
C ASP A 162 -2.27 23.47 -7.45
N GLY A 163 -1.02 23.07 -7.25
CA GLY A 163 -0.52 22.47 -6.02
C GLY A 163 -0.53 23.45 -4.86
N PHE A 164 -0.84 22.93 -3.69
CA PHE A 164 -0.89 23.73 -2.47
C PHE A 164 0.52 24.12 -2.02
N ARG A 165 0.73 25.42 -1.73
CA ARG A 165 2.04 25.95 -1.33
C ARG A 165 1.92 26.76 -0.04
N VAL A 166 2.88 26.60 0.86
CA VAL A 166 3.00 27.38 2.07
C VAL A 166 3.95 28.56 1.82
N GLY A 167 3.48 29.78 2.02
CA GLY A 167 4.27 31.01 1.79
C GLY A 167 4.06 31.65 0.41
N GLY A 168 2.89 31.44 -0.21
CA GLY A 168 2.50 32.01 -1.51
C GLY A 168 3.03 31.22 -2.70
N GLN A 169 2.92 31.78 -3.91
CA GLN A 169 3.28 31.09 -5.16
C GLN A 169 4.74 30.61 -5.25
N GLN A 170 5.66 31.30 -4.57
CA GLN A 170 7.06 30.89 -4.48
C GLN A 170 7.38 30.09 -3.20
N GLY A 171 6.35 29.76 -2.43
CA GLY A 171 6.50 29.03 -1.19
C GLY A 171 6.84 27.56 -1.37
N ALA A 172 7.06 26.87 -0.26
CA ALA A 172 7.33 25.45 -0.24
C ALA A 172 6.11 24.65 -0.70
N ASN A 173 6.29 23.77 -1.67
CA ASN A 173 5.28 22.80 -2.06
C ASN A 173 5.03 21.83 -0.89
N VAL A 174 3.76 21.61 -0.54
CA VAL A 174 3.41 20.73 0.56
C VAL A 174 3.13 19.30 0.08
N ARG A 175 3.26 18.36 1.00
CA ARG A 175 2.91 16.97 0.75
C ARG A 175 1.41 16.79 0.79
N ARG A 176 0.91 15.91 -0.06
CA ARG A 176 -0.47 15.42 0.05
C ARG A 176 -0.59 14.55 1.29
N VAL A 177 -1.79 14.47 1.83
CA VAL A 177 -2.09 13.64 3.00
C VAL A 177 -3.09 12.58 2.61
N GLU A 178 -2.79 11.34 2.96
CA GLU A 178 -3.69 10.22 2.75
C GLU A 178 -5.00 10.44 3.54
N PRO A 179 -6.18 10.34 2.92
CA PRO A 179 -7.45 10.63 3.59
C PRO A 179 -7.87 9.55 4.60
N ARG A 180 -7.15 8.44 4.70
CA ARG A 180 -7.48 7.30 5.56
C ARG A 180 -6.32 6.94 6.47
N ASN A 181 -6.65 6.44 7.66
CA ASN A 181 -5.64 5.96 8.59
C ASN A 181 -4.94 4.71 8.04
N THR A 182 -3.63 4.68 8.16
CA THR A 182 -2.79 3.56 7.69
C THR A 182 -3.02 2.33 8.56
N PRO A 183 -3.51 1.21 8.01
CA PRO A 183 -3.70 -0.03 8.75
C PRO A 183 -2.39 -0.79 8.93
N THR A 184 -2.40 -1.79 9.82
CA THR A 184 -1.29 -2.75 9.92
C THR A 184 -1.22 -3.66 8.70
N MET A 185 0.01 -4.07 8.35
CA MET A 185 0.28 -5.11 7.34
C MET A 185 0.40 -6.51 7.98
N ILE A 186 0.57 -6.58 9.31
CA ILE A 186 0.65 -7.85 10.02
C ILE A 186 -0.70 -8.56 9.91
N ASN A 187 -0.68 -9.83 9.52
CA ASN A 187 -1.84 -10.68 9.27
C ASN A 187 -2.75 -10.23 8.10
N ALA A 188 -2.39 -9.19 7.35
CA ALA A 188 -3.20 -8.71 6.23
C ALA A 188 -3.36 -9.75 5.10
N VAL A 189 -2.44 -10.71 5.00
CA VAL A 189 -2.50 -11.82 4.01
C VAL A 189 -3.77 -12.68 4.16
N PHE A 190 -4.35 -12.74 5.36
CA PHE A 190 -5.56 -13.53 5.58
C PHE A 190 -6.84 -12.82 5.12
N ASN A 191 -6.79 -11.53 4.83
CA ASN A 191 -7.97 -10.78 4.39
C ASN A 191 -8.36 -11.16 2.96
N HIS A 192 -9.64 -11.47 2.75
CA HIS A 192 -10.19 -11.72 1.42
C HIS A 192 -10.14 -10.46 0.53
N ARG A 193 -10.27 -9.27 1.13
CA ARG A 193 -10.10 -7.98 0.44
C ARG A 193 -9.36 -7.00 1.32
N ASN A 194 -8.60 -6.12 0.70
CA ASN A 194 -7.83 -5.09 1.39
C ASN A 194 -8.28 -3.67 1.00
N PHE A 195 -7.71 -2.67 1.65
CA PHE A 195 -8.15 -1.29 1.79
C PHE A 195 -9.44 -1.13 2.60
N TRP A 196 -9.63 0.05 3.20
CA TRP A 196 -10.83 0.39 3.98
C TRP A 196 -12.14 0.31 3.18
N ASP A 197 -12.07 0.51 1.87
CA ASP A 197 -13.21 0.42 0.95
C ASP A 197 -13.29 -0.92 0.21
N LEU A 198 -12.46 -1.88 0.56
CA LEU A 198 -12.45 -3.25 0.01
C LEU A 198 -12.25 -3.29 -1.52
N ARG A 199 -11.61 -2.24 -2.10
CA ARG A 199 -11.38 -2.20 -3.56
C ARG A 199 -10.30 -3.15 -4.02
N ALA A 200 -9.33 -3.48 -3.17
CA ALA A 200 -8.32 -4.49 -3.47
C ALA A 200 -8.97 -5.88 -3.39
N GLN A 201 -9.24 -6.44 -4.56
CA GLN A 201 -9.98 -7.68 -4.72
C GLN A 201 -9.11 -8.90 -4.39
N ASP A 202 -9.74 -10.00 -4.01
CA ASP A 202 -9.07 -11.29 -3.82
C ASP A 202 -8.36 -11.78 -5.08
N ILE A 203 -8.96 -11.51 -6.22
CA ILE A 203 -8.40 -11.84 -7.54
C ILE A 203 -7.46 -10.74 -7.99
N PHE A 204 -6.18 -11.08 -8.18
CA PHE A 204 -5.22 -10.18 -8.79
C PHE A 204 -5.18 -10.35 -10.31
N ASN A 205 -5.38 -9.24 -11.04
CA ASN A 205 -5.37 -9.20 -12.50
C ASN A 205 -4.01 -8.82 -13.12
N GLY A 206 -2.95 -8.71 -12.29
CA GLY A 206 -1.60 -8.34 -12.72
C GLY A 206 -1.36 -6.85 -12.94
N VAL A 207 -2.38 -5.99 -12.86
CA VAL A 207 -2.31 -4.57 -13.26
C VAL A 207 -2.84 -3.63 -12.19
N SER A 208 -4.03 -3.87 -11.65
CA SER A 208 -4.76 -2.93 -10.82
C SER A 208 -5.37 -3.59 -9.58
N PRO A 209 -5.80 -2.80 -8.56
CA PRO A 209 -6.47 -3.34 -7.39
C PRO A 209 -7.84 -3.98 -7.67
N PHE A 210 -8.41 -3.75 -8.83
CA PHE A 210 -9.83 -3.98 -9.07
C PHE A 210 -10.18 -5.40 -9.51
N GLY A 211 -9.19 -6.29 -9.71
CA GLY A 211 -9.44 -7.69 -10.09
C GLY A 211 -10.32 -7.82 -11.33
N ASP A 212 -11.34 -8.68 -11.25
CA ASP A 212 -12.31 -8.90 -12.33
C ASP A 212 -13.17 -7.66 -12.66
N ARG A 213 -13.20 -6.64 -11.79
CA ARG A 213 -13.92 -5.38 -12.05
C ARG A 213 -13.22 -4.51 -13.09
N ASP A 214 -11.95 -4.78 -13.38
CA ASP A 214 -11.17 -4.16 -14.44
C ASP A 214 -11.04 -5.15 -15.60
N ALA A 215 -12.12 -5.29 -16.37
CA ALA A 215 -12.20 -6.22 -17.49
C ALA A 215 -11.21 -5.92 -18.63
N GLY A 216 -10.67 -4.70 -18.66
CA GLY A 216 -9.65 -4.28 -19.62
C GLY A 216 -8.22 -4.59 -19.20
N ALA A 217 -7.98 -5.07 -17.97
CA ALA A 217 -6.66 -5.37 -17.48
C ALA A 217 -6.02 -6.55 -18.22
N PHE A 218 -4.78 -6.38 -18.65
CA PHE A 218 -3.97 -7.44 -19.26
C PHE A 218 -2.49 -7.17 -19.04
N VAL A 219 -1.72 -8.23 -19.06
CA VAL A 219 -0.25 -8.19 -19.14
C VAL A 219 0.20 -8.83 -20.44
N TYR A 220 1.47 -8.76 -20.76
CA TYR A 220 2.02 -9.45 -21.91
C TYR A 220 2.79 -10.71 -21.50
N ARG A 221 2.59 -11.77 -22.23
CA ARG A 221 3.37 -13.01 -22.11
C ARG A 221 3.99 -13.36 -23.45
N VAL A 222 5.27 -13.75 -23.45
CA VAL A 222 5.96 -14.19 -24.67
C VAL A 222 5.48 -15.59 -25.05
N ASP A 223 5.10 -15.76 -26.30
CA ASP A 223 4.77 -17.05 -26.89
C ASP A 223 6.03 -17.87 -27.26
N GLY A 224 5.84 -19.09 -27.77
CA GLY A 224 6.93 -19.98 -28.20
C GLY A 224 7.79 -19.43 -29.36
N ALA A 225 7.28 -18.43 -30.08
CA ALA A 225 7.99 -17.75 -31.18
C ALA A 225 8.70 -16.45 -30.73
N GLY A 226 8.64 -16.10 -29.45
CA GLY A 226 9.26 -14.91 -28.89
C GLY A 226 8.43 -13.62 -29.02
N ASN A 227 7.14 -13.72 -29.37
CA ASN A 227 6.27 -12.58 -29.55
C ASN A 227 5.45 -12.29 -28.26
N PRO A 228 5.43 -11.03 -27.78
CA PRO A 228 4.53 -10.65 -26.70
C PRO A 228 3.06 -10.73 -27.13
N GLN A 229 2.25 -11.44 -26.37
CA GLN A 229 0.80 -11.60 -26.54
C GLN A 229 0.08 -11.04 -25.31
N LYS A 230 -1.01 -10.31 -25.51
CA LYS A 230 -1.89 -9.88 -24.44
C LYS A 230 -2.53 -11.09 -23.75
N VAL A 231 -2.44 -11.16 -22.45
CA VAL A 231 -3.09 -12.18 -21.65
C VAL A 231 -3.76 -11.56 -20.43
N GLN A 232 -4.96 -11.96 -20.14
CA GLN A 232 -5.60 -11.67 -18.86
C GLN A 232 -5.10 -12.70 -17.85
N VAL A 233 -4.75 -12.23 -16.67
CA VAL A 233 -4.35 -13.09 -15.56
C VAL A 233 -5.38 -13.01 -14.46
N ARG A 234 -5.54 -14.11 -13.74
CA ARG A 234 -6.50 -14.22 -12.65
C ARG A 234 -5.89 -15.11 -11.58
N LEU A 235 -5.39 -14.46 -10.51
CA LEU A 235 -4.79 -15.17 -9.37
C LEU A 235 -5.70 -14.96 -8.16
N GLU A 236 -6.37 -15.98 -7.71
CA GLU A 236 -7.16 -16.01 -6.48
C GLU A 236 -6.23 -15.99 -5.26
N ASN A 237 -6.75 -15.69 -4.09
CA ASN A 237 -6.00 -15.53 -2.84
C ASN A 237 -4.86 -14.50 -2.97
N SER A 238 -5.11 -13.41 -3.66
CA SER A 238 -4.10 -12.41 -4.04
C SER A 238 -4.50 -10.98 -3.69
N SER A 239 -5.27 -10.80 -2.61
CA SER A 239 -5.76 -9.48 -2.19
C SER A 239 -4.63 -8.52 -1.82
N LEU A 240 -3.49 -9.01 -1.31
CA LEU A 240 -2.32 -8.19 -1.05
C LEU A 240 -1.60 -7.76 -2.34
N ALA A 241 -1.53 -8.63 -3.36
CA ALA A 241 -0.98 -8.23 -4.66
C ALA A 241 -1.84 -7.15 -5.32
N SER A 242 -3.17 -7.31 -5.25
CA SER A 242 -4.13 -6.29 -5.67
C SER A 242 -3.92 -4.98 -4.90
N GLN A 243 -3.73 -5.04 -3.58
CA GLN A 243 -3.49 -3.87 -2.74
C GLN A 243 -2.16 -3.20 -3.09
N ALA A 244 -1.08 -3.97 -3.22
CA ALA A 244 0.27 -3.45 -3.42
C ALA A 244 0.41 -2.58 -4.67
N VAL A 245 -0.35 -2.84 -5.74
CA VAL A 245 -0.28 -2.05 -6.97
C VAL A 245 -1.07 -0.73 -6.94
N GLY A 246 -1.82 -0.45 -5.87
CA GLY A 246 -2.53 0.82 -5.70
C GLY A 246 -1.61 2.01 -5.37
N PRO A 247 -0.89 1.97 -4.24
CA PRO A 247 -0.10 3.09 -3.73
C PRO A 247 0.96 3.67 -4.69
N PRO A 248 1.72 2.86 -5.48
CA PRO A 248 2.76 3.38 -6.36
C PRO A 248 2.26 4.29 -7.49
N THR A 249 0.96 4.28 -7.77
CA THR A 249 0.32 5.15 -8.78
C THR A 249 -0.65 6.16 -8.14
N ASN A 250 -0.87 6.08 -6.83
CA ASN A 250 -1.79 6.96 -6.12
C ASN A 250 -1.12 8.29 -5.78
N ARG A 251 -1.74 9.38 -6.26
CA ARG A 251 -1.24 10.75 -6.06
C ARG A 251 -1.24 11.21 -4.59
N PHE A 252 -2.08 10.66 -3.73
CA PHE A 252 -2.10 11.00 -2.30
C PHE A 252 -1.06 10.22 -1.50
N GLU A 253 -0.49 9.15 -2.05
CA GLU A 253 0.43 8.27 -1.37
C GLU A 253 1.85 8.37 -1.94
N MET A 254 2.13 7.75 -3.09
CA MET A 254 3.50 7.53 -3.55
C MET A 254 3.79 8.12 -4.94
N SER A 255 2.81 8.74 -5.62
CA SER A 255 2.97 9.13 -7.02
C SER A 255 2.69 10.59 -7.29
N ALA A 256 3.49 11.19 -8.20
CA ALA A 256 3.03 12.33 -8.98
C ALA A 256 1.78 11.90 -9.78
N ASP A 257 0.84 12.83 -9.98
CA ASP A 257 -0.40 12.55 -10.69
C ASP A 257 -0.13 12.14 -12.15
N GLY A 258 -0.80 11.10 -12.62
CA GLY A 258 -0.63 10.58 -13.97
C GLY A 258 0.58 9.69 -14.21
N ARG A 259 1.36 9.31 -13.18
CA ARG A 259 2.51 8.38 -13.33
C ARG A 259 2.02 6.95 -13.54
N PRO A 260 2.22 6.32 -14.71
CA PRO A 260 1.81 4.94 -14.95
C PRO A 260 2.79 3.92 -14.36
N PHE A 261 2.31 2.71 -14.10
CA PHE A 261 3.12 1.65 -13.45
C PHE A 261 4.39 1.26 -14.25
N PRO A 262 4.38 1.18 -15.59
CA PRO A 262 5.61 0.92 -16.37
C PRO A 262 6.74 1.91 -16.10
N ILE A 263 6.40 3.17 -15.77
CA ILE A 263 7.39 4.19 -15.39
C ILE A 263 7.95 3.93 -13.99
N VAL A 264 7.17 3.38 -13.06
CA VAL A 264 7.70 2.96 -11.77
C VAL A 264 8.81 1.93 -11.98
N GLY A 265 8.56 0.92 -12.83
CA GLY A 265 9.57 -0.06 -13.21
C GLY A 265 10.79 0.56 -13.89
N ARG A 266 10.58 1.40 -14.89
CA ARG A 266 11.67 2.09 -15.63
C ARG A 266 12.59 2.87 -14.71
N THR A 267 12.05 3.59 -13.73
CA THR A 267 12.85 4.40 -12.80
C THR A 267 13.72 3.58 -11.87
N LEU A 268 13.31 2.33 -11.57
CA LEU A 268 14.03 1.44 -10.66
C LEU A 268 15.06 0.54 -11.37
N MET A 269 14.93 0.30 -12.68
CA MET A 269 15.79 -0.63 -13.41
C MET A 269 17.07 0.05 -13.92
N LEU A 270 18.22 -0.54 -13.60
CA LEU A 270 19.54 -0.01 -13.98
C LEU A 270 19.85 -0.08 -15.48
N GLU A 271 19.32 -1.11 -16.17
CA GLU A 271 19.73 -1.38 -17.55
C GLU A 271 19.33 -0.29 -18.52
N ILE A 272 18.21 0.39 -18.22
CA ILE A 272 17.67 1.46 -19.09
C ILE A 272 18.45 2.75 -18.96
N ALA A 273 18.96 3.06 -17.77
CA ALA A 273 19.85 4.21 -17.60
C ALA A 273 21.12 4.14 -18.46
N ARG A 274 21.55 2.93 -18.83
CA ARG A 274 22.70 2.72 -19.72
C ARG A 274 22.35 2.90 -21.20
N ARG A 275 21.12 2.62 -21.62
CA ARG A 275 20.67 2.73 -23.02
C ARG A 275 20.30 4.17 -23.41
N HIS A 276 19.82 4.99 -22.49
CA HIS A 276 19.45 6.39 -22.72
C HIS A 276 20.61 7.36 -22.42
N ARG A 277 21.69 7.31 -23.18
CA ARG A 277 22.87 8.13 -22.96
C ARG A 277 22.63 9.66 -22.95
N ALA A 278 21.64 10.14 -23.68
CA ALA A 278 21.31 11.57 -23.72
C ALA A 278 20.73 12.12 -22.40
N ASN A 279 20.02 11.28 -21.62
CA ASN A 279 19.40 11.64 -20.33
C ASN A 279 20.00 10.88 -19.13
N ALA A 280 21.11 10.19 -19.32
CA ALA A 280 21.71 9.28 -18.34
C ALA A 280 22.08 9.94 -16.98
N ARG A 281 22.20 11.26 -16.91
CA ARG A 281 22.42 11.97 -15.64
C ARG A 281 21.17 12.05 -14.76
N ARG A 282 19.97 11.98 -15.35
CA ARG A 282 18.69 12.07 -14.64
C ARG A 282 18.03 10.73 -14.36
N LEU A 283 18.18 9.75 -15.28
CA LEU A 283 17.68 8.38 -15.15
C LEU A 283 18.79 7.44 -14.69
N ARG A 284 19.37 7.68 -13.56
CA ARG A 284 20.20 6.66 -12.92
C ARG A 284 19.25 5.61 -12.36
N GLY A 285 19.18 4.48 -13.04
CA GLY A 285 18.69 3.25 -12.43
C GLY A 285 19.37 3.09 -11.09
N THR A 286 18.57 2.93 -10.05
CA THR A 286 19.07 3.03 -8.72
C THR A 286 19.20 1.63 -8.15
N ARG A 287 20.32 1.39 -7.49
CA ARG A 287 20.50 0.19 -6.70
C ARG A 287 19.34 0.08 -5.69
N PRO A 288 18.72 -1.08 -5.49
CA PRO A 288 17.69 -1.25 -4.49
C PRO A 288 18.17 -0.75 -3.12
N LEU A 289 17.30 -0.01 -2.44
CA LEU A 289 17.59 0.59 -1.13
C LEU A 289 18.83 1.52 -1.10
N ALA A 290 19.19 2.15 -2.24
CA ALA A 290 20.42 2.94 -2.35
C ALA A 290 20.52 4.12 -1.37
N LYS A 291 19.39 4.54 -0.79
CA LYS A 291 19.32 5.61 0.21
C LYS A 291 19.32 5.07 1.66
N GLN A 292 19.25 3.76 1.84
CA GLN A 292 18.99 3.09 3.11
C GLN A 292 20.07 2.07 3.43
N LEU A 293 20.27 1.82 4.72
CA LEU A 293 21.13 0.74 5.20
C LEU A 293 20.30 -0.53 5.39
N VAL A 294 20.87 -1.66 5.03
CA VAL A 294 20.28 -2.99 5.28
C VAL A 294 21.20 -3.71 6.27
N HIS A 295 20.64 -4.09 7.43
CA HIS A 295 21.42 -4.77 8.45
C HIS A 295 21.89 -6.14 7.95
N PRO A 296 23.11 -6.61 8.31
CA PRO A 296 23.61 -7.91 7.88
C PRO A 296 22.82 -9.10 8.45
N ASP A 297 22.05 -8.89 9.53
CA ASP A 297 21.16 -9.90 10.11
C ASP A 297 19.70 -9.75 9.67
N ASP A 298 19.43 -8.99 8.59
CA ASP A 298 18.08 -8.89 8.04
C ASP A 298 17.57 -10.26 7.59
N SER A 299 16.39 -10.66 8.06
CA SER A 299 15.85 -12.02 7.86
C SER A 299 15.65 -12.41 6.38
N VAL A 300 15.56 -11.44 5.46
CA VAL A 300 15.27 -11.67 4.03
C VAL A 300 16.40 -11.15 3.15
N LEU A 301 16.96 -9.98 3.48
CA LEU A 301 17.90 -9.26 2.63
C LEU A 301 19.37 -9.39 3.05
N ALA A 302 19.67 -10.13 4.13
CA ALA A 302 21.04 -10.28 4.67
C ALA A 302 22.07 -10.65 3.60
N SER A 303 21.74 -11.65 2.73
CA SER A 303 22.64 -12.14 1.68
C SER A 303 22.94 -11.11 0.58
N TYR A 304 22.14 -10.07 0.49
CA TYR A 304 22.31 -8.96 -0.45
C TYR A 304 22.80 -7.68 0.22
N SER A 305 22.89 -7.64 1.56
CA SER A 305 23.32 -6.47 2.32
C SER A 305 24.72 -6.00 1.89
N ARG A 306 24.89 -4.70 1.85
CA ARG A 306 26.19 -4.06 1.63
C ARG A 306 26.72 -3.36 2.88
N TRP A 307 26.17 -3.73 4.03
CA TRP A 307 26.59 -3.12 5.28
C TRP A 307 28.14 -3.02 5.40
N PRO A 308 28.71 -1.90 5.84
CA PRO A 308 28.07 -0.65 6.30
C PRO A 308 27.69 0.33 5.18
N GLU A 309 27.80 -0.04 3.91
CA GLU A 309 27.35 0.76 2.79
C GLU A 309 25.84 0.64 2.57
N ARG A 310 25.26 1.65 1.88
CA ARG A 310 23.84 1.65 1.53
C ARG A 310 23.54 0.76 0.33
N GLY A 311 22.30 0.29 0.29
CA GLY A 311 21.75 -0.48 -0.83
C GLY A 311 22.09 -1.96 -0.79
N LEU A 312 21.61 -2.67 -1.79
CA LEU A 312 21.85 -4.09 -1.98
C LEU A 312 22.96 -4.33 -3.00
N SER A 313 23.59 -5.49 -2.96
CA SER A 313 24.61 -5.96 -3.92
C SER A 313 24.02 -6.46 -5.25
N VAL A 314 22.72 -6.48 -5.38
CA VAL A 314 21.93 -6.89 -6.56
C VAL A 314 21.10 -5.71 -7.07
N ASP A 315 20.69 -5.73 -8.32
CA ASP A 315 19.76 -4.79 -8.93
C ASP A 315 18.36 -5.37 -9.12
N TYR A 316 17.37 -4.51 -9.42
CA TYR A 316 15.97 -4.93 -9.51
C TYR A 316 15.72 -5.86 -10.69
N ASP A 317 16.32 -5.62 -11.84
CA ASP A 317 16.14 -6.49 -13.01
C ASP A 317 16.71 -7.89 -12.77
N SER A 318 17.85 -8.00 -12.10
CA SER A 318 18.43 -9.29 -11.69
C SER A 318 17.51 -10.04 -10.72
N LEU A 319 16.91 -9.35 -9.74
CA LEU A 319 15.93 -9.96 -8.83
C LEU A 319 14.68 -10.44 -9.58
N ILE A 320 14.14 -9.64 -10.52
CA ILE A 320 13.00 -10.02 -11.34
C ILE A 320 13.33 -11.24 -12.21
N ARG A 321 14.49 -11.25 -12.88
CA ARG A 321 14.94 -12.36 -13.72
C ARG A 321 15.10 -13.66 -12.93
N ARG A 322 15.53 -13.57 -11.68
CA ARG A 322 15.66 -14.70 -10.78
C ARG A 322 14.30 -15.18 -10.28
N ALA A 323 13.44 -14.26 -9.87
CA ALA A 323 12.17 -14.54 -9.22
C ALA A 323 11.10 -15.07 -10.20
N PHE A 324 11.04 -14.55 -11.42
CA PHE A 324 9.93 -14.80 -12.34
C PHE A 324 10.34 -15.58 -13.57
N HIS A 325 9.40 -16.32 -14.15
CA HIS A 325 9.62 -17.05 -15.39
C HIS A 325 9.90 -16.11 -16.55
N ARG A 326 10.87 -16.50 -17.41
CA ARG A 326 11.37 -15.72 -18.55
C ARG A 326 10.27 -15.20 -19.47
N ARG A 327 9.20 -15.96 -19.67
CA ARG A 327 8.07 -15.59 -20.53
C ARG A 327 7.35 -14.30 -20.13
N TRP A 328 7.56 -13.79 -18.91
CA TRP A 328 6.92 -12.59 -18.38
C TRP A 328 7.76 -11.35 -18.51
N TRP A 329 9.07 -11.45 -18.75
CA TRP A 329 9.97 -10.30 -18.75
C TRP A 329 10.93 -10.21 -19.94
N ASP A 330 11.14 -11.30 -20.69
CA ASP A 330 12.18 -11.35 -21.73
C ASP A 330 11.58 -11.27 -23.13
N SER A 331 11.77 -10.15 -23.80
CA SER A 331 11.43 -9.94 -25.20
C SER A 331 12.42 -8.97 -25.86
N SER A 332 12.76 -9.22 -27.10
CA SER A 332 13.48 -8.24 -27.95
C SER A 332 12.55 -7.14 -28.48
N LYS A 333 11.22 -7.32 -28.36
CA LYS A 333 10.20 -6.39 -28.82
C LYS A 333 9.80 -5.47 -27.67
N LEU A 334 9.39 -4.24 -28.01
CA LEU A 334 8.89 -3.25 -27.08
C LEU A 334 7.36 -3.16 -27.14
N ILE A 335 6.79 -2.65 -26.06
CA ILE A 335 5.35 -2.35 -25.97
C ILE A 335 5.21 -0.83 -26.01
N ARG A 336 4.58 -0.30 -27.06
CA ARG A 336 4.23 1.12 -27.15
C ARG A 336 2.86 1.32 -26.53
N VAL A 337 2.74 2.35 -25.70
CA VAL A 337 1.46 2.76 -25.07
C VAL A 337 1.09 4.13 -25.62
N ALA A 338 -0.05 4.22 -26.30
CA ALA A 338 -0.60 5.47 -26.80
C ALA A 338 -1.24 6.32 -25.70
N GLU A 339 -1.54 7.57 -25.96
CA GLU A 339 -2.20 8.48 -24.98
C GLU A 339 -3.56 7.98 -24.49
N ASP A 340 -4.30 7.27 -25.34
CA ASP A 340 -5.57 6.65 -25.00
C ASP A 340 -5.43 5.32 -24.23
N GLY A 341 -4.19 4.90 -23.92
CA GLY A 341 -3.88 3.63 -23.27
C GLY A 341 -3.82 2.42 -24.21
N ALA A 342 -4.09 2.60 -25.50
CA ALA A 342 -3.96 1.51 -26.47
C ALA A 342 -2.49 1.06 -26.57
N THR A 343 -2.29 -0.24 -26.76
CA THR A 343 -0.95 -0.80 -26.81
C THR A 343 -0.66 -1.53 -28.12
N THR A 344 0.57 -1.37 -28.61
CA THR A 344 1.08 -2.05 -29.82
C THR A 344 2.45 -2.65 -29.54
N VAL A 345 2.73 -3.82 -30.15
CA VAL A 345 4.07 -4.43 -30.11
C VAL A 345 4.91 -3.87 -31.24
N VAL A 346 6.07 -3.31 -30.91
CA VAL A 346 6.97 -2.67 -31.88
C VAL A 346 8.34 -3.36 -31.88
N THR A 347 8.99 -3.35 -33.02
CA THR A 347 10.37 -3.83 -33.19
C THR A 347 11.26 -2.66 -33.58
N ARG A 348 12.38 -2.48 -32.88
CA ARG A 348 13.39 -1.47 -33.20
C ARG A 348 14.68 -2.15 -33.65
N SER A 349 15.07 -1.90 -34.88
CA SER A 349 16.32 -2.42 -35.45
C SER A 349 17.57 -1.71 -34.92
N ASP A 350 17.43 -0.46 -34.51
CA ASP A 350 18.50 0.38 -33.99
C ASP A 350 18.70 0.31 -32.47
N GLY A 351 17.88 -0.48 -31.78
CA GLY A 351 17.94 -0.62 -30.33
C GLY A 351 17.56 0.65 -29.54
N THR A 352 16.99 1.67 -30.21
CA THR A 352 16.49 2.87 -29.55
C THR A 352 15.12 2.60 -28.90
N GLN A 353 14.79 3.38 -27.88
CA GLN A 353 13.50 3.35 -27.20
C GLN A 353 13.01 4.79 -27.00
N VAL A 354 11.79 5.05 -27.40
CA VAL A 354 11.16 6.37 -27.20
C VAL A 354 10.36 6.38 -25.87
N PRO A 355 9.96 7.57 -25.35
CA PRO A 355 9.37 7.66 -24.02
C PRO A 355 8.13 6.80 -23.79
N ASP A 356 7.29 6.62 -24.80
CA ASP A 356 6.05 5.83 -24.80
C ASP A 356 6.24 4.33 -25.06
N GLU A 357 7.49 3.88 -25.27
CA GLU A 357 7.85 2.48 -25.50
C GLU A 357 8.48 1.87 -24.26
N TYR A 358 8.07 0.66 -23.93
CA TYR A 358 8.49 -0.08 -22.72
C TYR A 358 9.05 -1.44 -23.10
N THR A 359 10.10 -1.88 -22.42
CA THR A 359 10.48 -3.28 -22.44
C THR A 359 9.34 -4.11 -21.83
N LEU A 360 9.31 -5.41 -22.11
CA LEU A 360 8.32 -6.30 -21.51
C LEU A 360 8.40 -6.28 -19.98
N MET A 361 9.60 -6.20 -19.42
CA MET A 361 9.82 -6.13 -17.97
C MET A 361 9.27 -4.84 -17.38
N GLU A 362 9.43 -3.70 -18.06
CA GLU A 362 8.85 -2.44 -17.61
C GLU A 362 7.32 -2.44 -17.69
N TYR A 363 6.79 -2.95 -18.80
CA TYR A 363 5.33 -2.96 -18.99
C TYR A 363 4.63 -3.85 -17.95
N ASN A 364 5.18 -5.03 -17.68
CA ASN A 364 4.65 -5.99 -16.71
C ASN A 364 5.09 -5.70 -15.26
N PHE A 365 5.65 -4.53 -14.96
CA PHE A 365 6.21 -4.28 -13.64
C PHE A 365 5.19 -4.37 -12.52
N SER A 366 3.92 -4.03 -12.78
CA SER A 366 2.82 -4.20 -11.82
C SER A 366 2.63 -5.65 -11.38
N LEU A 367 2.73 -6.60 -12.32
CA LEU A 367 2.63 -8.04 -12.02
C LEU A 367 3.75 -8.48 -11.04
N PHE A 368 4.99 -8.07 -11.33
CA PHE A 368 6.14 -8.42 -10.48
C PHE A 368 6.05 -7.74 -9.11
N PHE A 369 5.67 -6.47 -9.10
CA PHE A 369 5.51 -5.69 -7.88
C PHE A 369 4.45 -6.31 -6.96
N GLY A 370 3.24 -6.54 -7.48
CA GLY A 370 2.14 -7.09 -6.72
C GLY A 370 2.47 -8.44 -6.09
N LEU A 371 2.93 -9.39 -6.90
CA LEU A 371 3.25 -10.73 -6.42
C LEU A 371 4.44 -10.76 -5.46
N ALA A 372 5.48 -9.98 -5.73
CA ALA A 372 6.66 -9.93 -4.87
C ALA A 372 6.32 -9.32 -3.49
N VAL A 373 5.57 -8.20 -3.46
CA VAL A 373 5.17 -7.55 -2.20
C VAL A 373 4.24 -8.48 -1.41
N GLN A 374 3.27 -9.15 -2.06
CA GLN A 374 2.44 -10.14 -1.38
C GLN A 374 3.25 -11.26 -0.74
N LEU A 375 4.24 -11.81 -1.43
CA LEU A 375 5.09 -12.88 -0.89
C LEU A 375 5.91 -12.41 0.32
N TYR A 376 6.36 -11.16 0.30
CA TYR A 376 7.00 -10.56 1.48
C TYR A 376 6.01 -10.35 2.62
N GLU A 377 4.87 -9.72 2.37
CA GLU A 377 3.87 -9.44 3.40
C GLU A 377 3.26 -10.72 3.99
N ALA A 378 3.19 -11.80 3.21
CA ALA A 378 2.78 -13.12 3.69
C ALA A 378 3.70 -13.70 4.78
N THR A 379 4.92 -13.17 4.92
CA THR A 379 5.81 -13.51 6.04
C THR A 379 5.51 -12.74 7.32
N LEU A 380 4.67 -11.70 7.24
CA LEU A 380 4.33 -10.84 8.37
C LEU A 380 3.11 -11.38 9.12
N VAL A 381 3.31 -12.49 9.78
CA VAL A 381 2.25 -13.18 10.55
C VAL A 381 2.56 -13.12 12.04
N SER A 382 1.55 -12.76 12.83
CA SER A 382 1.59 -12.77 14.29
C SER A 382 0.65 -13.87 14.79
N ASP A 383 1.19 -15.06 14.98
CA ASP A 383 0.49 -16.31 15.31
C ASP A 383 0.96 -16.97 16.62
N ASP A 384 1.72 -16.23 17.43
CA ASP A 384 2.24 -16.67 18.73
C ASP A 384 1.90 -15.66 19.85
N THR A 385 0.68 -15.16 19.81
CA THR A 385 0.16 -14.27 20.87
C THR A 385 -0.12 -15.05 22.16
N PRO A 386 -0.27 -14.38 23.33
CA PRO A 386 -0.72 -15.06 24.55
C PRO A 386 -2.03 -15.82 24.36
N PHE A 387 -2.91 -15.35 23.48
CA PHE A 387 -4.18 -16.02 23.19
C PHE A 387 -3.96 -17.28 22.32
N ASP A 388 -3.10 -17.22 21.30
CA ASP A 388 -2.74 -18.41 20.50
C ASP A 388 -2.14 -19.51 21.38
N ARG A 389 -1.22 -19.15 22.27
CA ARG A 389 -0.62 -20.09 23.24
C ARG A 389 -1.65 -20.70 24.17
N PHE A 390 -2.59 -19.90 24.65
CA PHE A 390 -3.72 -20.38 25.46
C PHE A 390 -4.60 -21.36 24.68
N LEU A 391 -4.92 -21.05 23.43
CA LEU A 391 -5.72 -21.96 22.58
C LEU A 391 -5.05 -23.32 22.38
N LYS A 392 -3.72 -23.35 22.26
CA LYS A 392 -2.94 -24.59 22.11
C LYS A 392 -2.80 -25.39 23.40
N ASP A 393 -2.52 -24.73 24.52
CA ASP A 393 -2.33 -25.39 25.81
C ASP A 393 -2.76 -24.43 26.94
N PRO A 394 -4.04 -24.43 27.31
CA PRO A 394 -4.57 -23.55 28.35
C PRO A 394 -4.04 -23.87 29.76
N THR A 395 -3.52 -25.09 29.95
CA THR A 395 -2.92 -25.48 31.23
C THR A 395 -1.53 -24.87 31.41
N ARG A 396 -0.75 -24.89 30.36
CA ARG A 396 0.61 -24.34 30.35
C ARG A 396 0.64 -22.81 30.23
N PHE A 397 -0.31 -22.25 29.49
CA PHE A 397 -0.39 -20.83 29.19
C PHE A 397 -1.75 -20.25 29.58
N PRO A 398 -2.12 -20.25 30.88
CA PRO A 398 -3.42 -19.75 31.33
C PRO A 398 -3.53 -18.24 31.07
N LEU A 399 -4.74 -17.81 30.72
CA LEU A 399 -5.05 -16.38 30.68
C LEU A 399 -5.12 -15.80 32.08
N SER A 400 -4.85 -14.51 32.22
CA SER A 400 -5.15 -13.81 33.46
C SER A 400 -6.65 -13.87 33.76
N ALA A 401 -7.03 -13.76 35.03
CA ALA A 401 -8.44 -13.76 35.40
C ALA A 401 -9.29 -12.67 34.69
N ALA A 402 -8.67 -11.52 34.41
CA ALA A 402 -9.32 -10.45 33.65
C ALA A 402 -9.48 -10.82 32.15
N ALA A 403 -8.46 -11.38 31.53
CA ALA A 403 -8.51 -11.82 30.14
C ALA A 403 -9.50 -12.98 29.94
N GLU A 404 -9.56 -13.91 30.89
CA GLU A 404 -10.52 -15.01 30.84
C GLU A 404 -11.98 -14.52 30.97
N ARG A 405 -12.24 -13.54 31.84
CA ARG A 405 -13.57 -12.89 31.88
C ARG A 405 -13.91 -12.21 30.56
N GLY A 406 -12.93 -11.51 29.95
CA GLY A 406 -13.09 -10.90 28.63
C GLY A 406 -13.41 -11.93 27.55
N ARG A 407 -12.69 -13.05 27.54
CA ARG A 407 -12.95 -14.17 26.61
C ARG A 407 -14.37 -14.72 26.77
N GLN A 408 -14.81 -14.94 28.01
CA GLN A 408 -16.17 -15.42 28.29
C GLN A 408 -17.24 -14.46 27.75
N VAL A 409 -17.07 -13.16 27.94
CA VAL A 409 -17.99 -12.14 27.41
C VAL A 409 -17.95 -12.12 25.86
N PHE A 410 -16.77 -12.16 25.27
CA PHE A 410 -16.57 -12.07 23.83
C PHE A 410 -17.18 -13.27 23.09
N PHE A 411 -16.88 -14.49 23.57
CA PHE A 411 -17.32 -15.74 22.95
C PHE A 411 -18.66 -16.25 23.47
N ASN A 412 -19.38 -15.49 24.32
CA ASN A 412 -20.64 -15.90 24.93
C ASN A 412 -20.54 -17.23 25.68
N VAL A 413 -19.41 -17.55 26.28
CA VAL A 413 -19.23 -18.78 27.07
C VAL A 413 -20.06 -18.66 28.33
N ASN A 414 -21.04 -19.56 28.48
CA ASN A 414 -22.09 -19.47 29.46
C ASN A 414 -21.59 -19.91 30.85
N THR A 415 -21.03 -18.99 31.60
CA THR A 415 -20.89 -19.14 33.06
C THR A 415 -21.68 -18.01 33.69
N ALA A 416 -22.94 -18.25 34.01
CA ALA A 416 -23.75 -17.25 34.73
C ALA A 416 -22.99 -16.78 35.97
N PRO A 417 -22.96 -15.50 36.29
CA PRO A 417 -23.81 -14.41 35.79
C PRO A 417 -23.12 -13.43 34.82
N ALA A 418 -22.13 -13.85 34.02
CA ALA A 418 -21.41 -12.94 33.13
C ALA A 418 -22.32 -12.40 32.00
N PRO A 419 -22.25 -11.08 31.68
CA PRO A 419 -23.00 -10.52 30.59
C PRO A 419 -22.47 -11.09 29.25
N ARG A 420 -23.38 -11.29 28.28
CA ARG A 420 -23.04 -11.72 26.92
C ARG A 420 -22.69 -10.51 26.07
N GLY A 421 -21.51 -10.49 25.43
CA GLY A 421 -21.09 -9.41 24.57
C GLY A 421 -21.61 -9.52 23.13
N ASN A 422 -21.97 -10.74 22.68
CA ASN A 422 -22.34 -11.07 21.29
C ASN A 422 -21.28 -10.65 20.25
N CYS A 423 -20.04 -10.47 20.66
CA CYS A 423 -18.97 -9.99 19.77
C CYS A 423 -18.66 -11.02 18.67
N LEU A 424 -18.73 -12.31 19.01
CA LEU A 424 -18.47 -13.42 18.09
C LEU A 424 -19.39 -13.42 16.86
N PHE A 425 -20.55 -12.76 16.93
CA PHE A 425 -21.48 -12.68 15.80
C PHE A 425 -20.85 -12.01 14.56
N CYS A 426 -20.00 -11.00 14.77
CA CYS A 426 -19.27 -10.30 13.72
C CYS A 426 -17.76 -10.59 13.76
N HIS A 427 -17.25 -11.09 14.89
CA HIS A 427 -15.83 -11.33 15.11
C HIS A 427 -15.55 -12.84 15.21
N SER A 428 -15.80 -13.57 14.12
CA SER A 428 -15.59 -15.01 14.00
C SER A 428 -14.18 -15.38 13.55
N GLY A 429 -13.88 -16.67 13.57
CA GLY A 429 -12.63 -17.26 13.09
C GLY A 429 -11.38 -16.90 13.91
N SER A 430 -10.25 -17.43 13.51
CA SER A 430 -8.96 -17.27 14.21
C SER A 430 -8.43 -15.84 14.24
N LEU A 431 -8.84 -15.01 13.29
CA LEU A 431 -8.49 -13.58 13.22
C LEU A 431 -9.57 -12.68 13.82
N LEU A 432 -10.61 -13.26 14.38
CA LEU A 432 -11.73 -12.55 15.00
C LEU A 432 -12.38 -11.53 14.02
N THR A 433 -12.52 -11.92 12.75
CA THR A 433 -13.17 -11.14 11.71
C THR A 433 -13.72 -12.04 10.61
N GLU A 434 -14.91 -11.72 10.11
CA GLU A 434 -15.54 -12.43 8.99
C GLU A 434 -14.91 -12.11 7.63
N ALA A 435 -13.98 -11.13 7.57
CA ALA A 435 -13.39 -10.63 6.33
C ALA A 435 -12.21 -11.48 5.83
N THR A 436 -11.94 -12.63 6.44
CA THR A 436 -10.84 -13.51 6.03
C THR A 436 -11.23 -14.44 4.89
N VAL A 437 -10.22 -14.91 4.14
CA VAL A 437 -10.41 -15.92 3.09
C VAL A 437 -11.11 -17.15 3.66
N ALA A 438 -10.60 -17.69 4.77
CA ALA A 438 -11.15 -18.91 5.39
C ALA A 438 -12.62 -18.77 5.79
N GLU A 439 -13.03 -17.63 6.36
CA GLU A 439 -14.42 -17.40 6.76
C GLU A 439 -15.35 -17.22 5.55
N ILE A 440 -14.88 -16.61 4.48
CA ILE A 440 -15.67 -16.41 3.26
C ILE A 440 -15.83 -17.71 2.48
N GLU A 441 -14.77 -18.49 2.34
CA GLU A 441 -14.80 -19.78 1.63
C GLU A 441 -15.61 -20.86 2.40
N SER A 442 -15.79 -20.69 3.71
CA SER A 442 -16.58 -21.61 4.53
C SER A 442 -18.09 -21.42 4.40
N ARG A 443 -18.56 -20.36 3.77
CA ARG A 443 -19.98 -20.00 3.56
C ARG A 443 -20.54 -20.46 2.24
#